data_0c2faea526aa47ca62d68b7548fcb490
#
_entry.id   0c2faea526aa47ca62d68b7548fcb490
#
_cell.length_a   1.000
_cell.length_b   1.000
_cell.length_c   1.000
_cell.angle_alpha   90.00
_cell.angle_beta   90.00
_cell.angle_gamma   90.00
#
_symmetry.space_group_name_H-M   'P 1'
#
loop_
_entity.id
_entity.type
_entity.pdbx_description
1 polymer ?
#
loop_
_entity_poly.entity_id
_entity_poly.type
_entity_poly.pdbx_seq_one_letter_code
_entity_poly.pdbx_strand_id
1 'polypeptide(L)'
;MPSSDDVKFARHLANQFNYVYYGHHPHVIQGFERVNKSTIFYSLGNFIFDDVYTSKDKEKPLIALSESNKTGGIGEIEINNGVIKKSCITPIYLDENKMLVGDEVQTADLSEYDSHLRNACSEEYNLERSRTISSYISSRKEMRDFKWYISRLNLNSLGIIIKSKLNSFLYNKHFSSKLKTMEID
;
A
#
# COMPACT_ATOMS: atom_id res chain seq x y z
N MET A 1 4.26 -2.25 -4.50
CA MET A 1 5.36 -1.28 -4.77
C MET A 1 4.88 0.12 -4.42
N PRO A 2 5.56 0.90 -3.54
CA PRO A 2 5.22 2.29 -3.25
C PRO A 2 5.38 3.18 -4.50
N SER A 3 4.85 4.39 -4.48
CA SER A 3 5.12 5.33 -5.58
C SER A 3 6.53 5.91 -5.47
N SER A 4 7.11 6.28 -6.61
CA SER A 4 8.42 6.97 -6.59
C SER A 4 8.37 8.26 -5.78
N ASP A 5 7.22 8.95 -5.79
CA ASP A 5 7.02 10.18 -5.02
C ASP A 5 7.01 9.90 -3.51
N ASP A 6 6.34 8.82 -3.07
CA ASP A 6 6.34 8.41 -1.67
C ASP A 6 7.76 8.04 -1.20
N VAL A 7 8.51 7.32 -2.05
CA VAL A 7 9.89 6.93 -1.74
C VAL A 7 10.79 8.15 -1.65
N LYS A 8 10.72 9.07 -2.61
CA LYS A 8 11.48 10.32 -2.59
C LYS A 8 11.16 11.14 -1.35
N PHE A 9 9.89 11.32 -1.06
CA PHE A 9 9.44 12.08 0.10
C PHE A 9 9.96 11.47 1.42
N ALA A 10 9.79 10.17 1.62
CA ALA A 10 10.26 9.49 2.82
C ALA A 10 11.78 9.57 2.97
N ARG A 11 12.54 9.36 1.90
CA ARG A 11 14.00 9.47 1.92
C ARG A 11 14.46 10.91 2.18
N HIS A 12 13.78 11.90 1.60
CA HIS A 12 14.07 13.31 1.86
C HIS A 12 13.89 13.65 3.35
N LEU A 13 12.81 13.20 3.97
CA LEU A 13 12.62 13.38 5.42
C LEU A 13 13.70 12.67 6.24
N ALA A 14 14.13 11.46 5.83
CA ALA A 14 15.17 10.71 6.53
C ALA A 14 16.55 11.39 6.48
N ASN A 15 16.79 12.25 5.51
CA ASN A 15 17.98 13.09 5.44
C ASN A 15 17.94 14.28 6.43
N GLN A 16 16.76 14.67 6.87
CA GLN A 16 16.56 15.80 7.77
C GLN A 16 16.29 15.38 9.21
N PHE A 17 15.61 14.24 9.41
CA PHE A 17 15.13 13.81 10.71
C PHE A 17 15.42 12.31 10.94
N ASN A 18 15.56 11.93 12.20
CA ASN A 18 15.51 10.53 12.61
C ASN A 18 14.07 10.19 12.97
N TYR A 19 13.43 9.29 12.22
CA TYR A 19 12.02 9.00 12.41
C TYR A 19 11.66 7.56 12.03
N VAL A 20 10.46 7.17 12.39
CA VAL A 20 9.80 5.97 11.91
C VAL A 20 8.62 6.40 11.06
N TYR A 21 8.58 5.93 9.85
CA TYR A 21 7.45 6.09 8.94
C TYR A 21 6.72 4.76 8.79
N TYR A 22 5.41 4.79 8.91
CA TYR A 22 4.57 3.66 8.54
C TYR A 22 3.40 4.16 7.67
N GLY A 23 3.38 3.65 6.45
CA GLY A 23 2.35 3.96 5.48
C GLY A 23 1.23 2.92 5.51
N HIS A 24 0.07 3.35 5.04
CA HIS A 24 -1.11 2.52 4.82
C HIS A 24 -1.76 2.91 3.50
N HIS A 25 -2.93 2.43 3.22
CA HIS A 25 -3.77 2.72 2.06
C HIS A 25 -3.66 1.74 0.89
N PRO A 26 -2.49 1.22 0.47
CA PRO A 26 -2.47 0.23 -0.61
C PRO A 26 -3.14 -1.10 -0.25
N HIS A 27 -3.39 -1.35 1.05
CA HIS A 27 -3.98 -2.58 1.56
C HIS A 27 -3.18 -3.86 1.24
N VAL A 28 -1.88 -3.71 1.00
CA VAL A 28 -0.90 -4.78 0.78
C VAL A 28 0.43 -4.38 1.41
N ILE A 29 1.25 -5.34 1.78
CA ILE A 29 2.62 -5.07 2.23
C ILE A 29 3.42 -4.53 1.04
N GLN A 30 4.20 -3.46 1.26
CA GLN A 30 5.03 -2.84 0.22
C GLN A 30 6.53 -2.85 0.50
N GLY A 31 6.95 -3.49 1.57
CA GLY A 31 8.34 -3.54 1.99
C GLY A 31 8.76 -2.38 2.91
N PHE A 32 10.01 -2.40 3.34
CA PHE A 32 10.59 -1.37 4.20
C PHE A 32 12.06 -1.15 3.87
N GLU A 33 12.58 -0.02 4.32
CA GLU A 33 14.01 0.27 4.22
C GLU A 33 14.50 1.04 5.45
N ARG A 34 15.82 1.00 5.64
CA ARG A 34 16.51 1.85 6.61
C ARG A 34 17.33 2.90 5.86
N VAL A 35 17.04 4.16 6.15
CA VAL A 35 17.74 5.30 5.56
C VAL A 35 18.32 6.12 6.72
N ASN A 36 19.63 6.23 6.77
CA ASN A 36 20.35 6.87 7.90
C ASN A 36 19.96 6.21 9.24
N LYS A 37 19.33 6.97 10.14
CA LYS A 37 18.81 6.50 11.43
C LYS A 37 17.30 6.32 11.45
N SER A 38 16.65 6.40 10.29
CA SER A 38 15.22 6.25 10.13
C SER A 38 14.85 4.84 9.65
N THR A 39 13.64 4.40 9.99
CA THR A 39 13.02 3.20 9.43
C THR A 39 11.73 3.59 8.73
N ILE A 40 11.54 3.11 7.51
CA ILE A 40 10.43 3.46 6.64
C ILE A 40 9.69 2.19 6.25
N PHE A 41 8.47 2.00 6.74
CA PHE A 41 7.55 0.97 6.32
C PHE A 41 6.57 1.60 5.33
N TYR A 42 6.68 1.30 4.04
CA TYR A 42 5.85 1.93 3.01
C TYR A 42 4.38 1.51 3.07
N SER A 43 4.11 0.27 3.44
CA SER A 43 2.78 -0.19 3.83
C SER A 43 2.89 -1.51 4.59
N LEU A 44 2.18 -1.60 5.68
CA LEU A 44 2.04 -2.84 6.47
C LEU A 44 0.85 -3.70 6.03
N GLY A 45 0.14 -3.29 4.96
CA GLY A 45 -1.05 -4.01 4.50
C GLY A 45 -2.24 -3.87 5.45
N ASN A 46 -3.11 -4.85 5.42
CA ASN A 46 -4.29 -4.95 6.30
C ASN A 46 -3.94 -5.78 7.53
N PHE A 47 -4.36 -5.35 8.71
CA PHE A 47 -4.13 -6.14 9.93
C PHE A 47 -5.00 -7.39 9.95
N ILE A 48 -6.32 -7.22 9.84
CA ILE A 48 -7.29 -8.31 9.72
C ILE A 48 -8.30 -7.91 8.65
N PHE A 49 -8.32 -8.64 7.56
CA PHE A 49 -9.24 -8.35 6.46
C PHE A 49 -9.64 -9.66 5.77
N ASP A 50 -10.92 -9.77 5.47
CA ASP A 50 -11.50 -10.89 4.72
C ASP A 50 -12.41 -10.34 3.61
N ASP A 51 -12.93 -11.23 2.79
CA ASP A 51 -13.89 -10.88 1.76
C ASP A 51 -15.09 -10.14 2.33
N VAL A 52 -15.55 -9.13 1.61
CA VAL A 52 -16.68 -8.30 2.06
C VAL A 52 -17.97 -8.83 1.45
N TYR A 53 -18.91 -9.20 2.30
CA TYR A 53 -20.24 -9.66 1.90
C TYR A 53 -21.30 -8.60 2.18
N THR A 54 -22.43 -8.70 1.49
CA THR A 54 -23.60 -7.87 1.80
C THR A 54 -24.62 -8.66 2.63
N SER A 55 -25.51 -7.94 3.31
CA SER A 55 -26.64 -8.59 4.02
C SER A 55 -27.60 -9.34 3.08
N LYS A 56 -27.60 -8.98 1.78
CA LYS A 56 -28.48 -9.56 0.75
C LYS A 56 -27.90 -10.79 0.07
N ASP A 57 -26.58 -10.91 0.05
CA ASP A 57 -25.89 -12.03 -0.57
C ASP A 57 -24.71 -12.40 0.34
N LYS A 58 -24.80 -13.58 0.94
CA LYS A 58 -23.79 -14.13 1.83
C LYS A 58 -22.93 -15.22 1.18
N GLU A 59 -23.31 -15.64 -0.02
CA GLU A 59 -22.57 -16.68 -0.75
C GLU A 59 -21.53 -16.08 -1.68
N LYS A 60 -21.85 -14.92 -2.28
CA LYS A 60 -20.93 -14.25 -3.19
C LYS A 60 -20.42 -12.95 -2.59
N PRO A 61 -19.11 -12.78 -2.44
CA PRO A 61 -18.56 -11.55 -1.88
C PRO A 61 -18.82 -10.35 -2.81
N LEU A 62 -19.19 -9.23 -2.23
CA LEU A 62 -19.26 -7.94 -2.92
C LEU A 62 -17.85 -7.48 -3.35
N ILE A 63 -16.87 -7.78 -2.52
CA ILE A 63 -15.45 -7.54 -2.77
C ILE A 63 -14.71 -8.82 -2.39
N ALA A 64 -14.22 -9.54 -3.39
CA ALA A 64 -13.27 -10.61 -3.17
C ALA A 64 -11.85 -10.01 -3.05
N LEU A 65 -11.13 -10.38 -2.02
CA LEU A 65 -9.77 -9.94 -1.77
C LEU A 65 -8.77 -10.97 -2.31
N SER A 66 -7.65 -10.47 -2.83
CA SER A 66 -6.51 -11.34 -3.14
C SER A 66 -5.81 -11.79 -1.85
N GLU A 67 -5.04 -12.84 -1.92
CA GLU A 67 -4.22 -13.31 -0.78
C GLU A 67 -3.29 -12.19 -0.27
N SER A 68 -2.70 -11.41 -1.16
CA SER A 68 -1.88 -10.26 -0.80
C SER A 68 -2.65 -9.16 -0.04
N ASN A 69 -3.97 -9.04 -0.24
CA ASN A 69 -4.81 -8.13 0.54
C ASN A 69 -5.25 -8.73 1.88
N LYS A 70 -5.24 -10.06 2.01
CA LYS A 70 -5.55 -10.78 3.26
C LYS A 70 -4.34 -10.93 4.15
N THR A 71 -3.14 -10.70 3.61
CA THR A 71 -1.88 -10.69 4.35
C THR A 71 -1.53 -9.28 4.80
N GLY A 72 -1.27 -9.11 6.07
CA GLY A 72 -0.78 -7.89 6.69
C GLY A 72 0.58 -8.07 7.33
N GLY A 73 1.07 -7.04 7.99
CA GLY A 73 2.35 -7.09 8.71
C GLY A 73 2.31 -6.33 10.02
N ILE A 74 3.02 -6.85 10.99
CA ILE A 74 3.36 -6.13 12.23
C ILE A 74 4.77 -5.60 12.08
N GLY A 75 4.93 -4.28 12.08
CA GLY A 75 6.24 -3.64 12.12
C GLY A 75 6.79 -3.65 13.54
N GLU A 76 7.93 -4.29 13.74
CA GLU A 76 8.63 -4.33 15.02
C GLU A 76 9.86 -3.44 14.99
N ILE A 77 10.06 -2.66 16.06
CA ILE A 77 11.17 -1.73 16.18
C ILE A 77 11.75 -1.83 17.58
N GLU A 78 13.04 -2.07 17.65
CA GLU A 78 13.80 -1.99 18.89
C GLU A 78 14.52 -0.64 18.97
N ILE A 79 14.23 0.13 20.01
CA ILE A 79 14.86 1.44 20.25
C ILE A 79 15.70 1.37 21.53
N ASN A 80 16.95 1.76 21.43
CA ASN A 80 17.85 1.87 22.59
C ASN A 80 18.50 3.25 22.59
N ASN A 81 18.33 3.99 23.69
CA ASN A 81 18.81 5.37 23.84
C ASN A 81 18.46 6.29 22.67
N GLY A 82 17.19 6.23 22.20
CA GLY A 82 16.70 7.05 21.08
C GLY A 82 17.22 6.63 19.71
N VAL A 83 17.90 5.50 19.60
CA VAL A 83 18.43 4.96 18.34
C VAL A 83 17.72 3.65 18.00
N ILE A 84 17.21 3.54 16.77
CA ILE A 84 16.64 2.31 16.26
C ILE A 84 17.75 1.29 16.04
N LYS A 85 17.70 0.17 16.78
CA LYS A 85 18.67 -0.93 16.69
C LYS A 85 18.24 -2.01 15.72
N LYS A 86 16.95 -2.36 15.76
CA LYS A 86 16.37 -3.42 14.93
C LYS A 86 15.05 -2.94 14.37
N SER A 87 14.72 -3.35 13.16
CA SER A 87 13.41 -3.21 12.57
C SER A 87 13.15 -4.40 11.64
N CYS A 88 11.95 -4.95 11.70
CA CYS A 88 11.50 -6.05 10.85
C CYS A 88 9.99 -5.97 10.65
N ILE A 89 9.47 -6.76 9.71
CA ILE A 89 8.02 -6.97 9.53
C ILE A 89 7.77 -8.45 9.76
N THR A 90 6.81 -8.75 10.64
CA THR A 90 6.26 -10.08 10.82
C THR A 90 4.96 -10.18 10.03
N PRO A 91 4.87 -10.99 8.98
CA PRO A 91 3.64 -11.20 8.23
C PRO A 91 2.56 -11.84 9.11
N ILE A 92 1.31 -11.40 8.93
CA ILE A 92 0.13 -11.96 9.59
C ILE A 92 -0.97 -12.21 8.58
N TYR A 93 -1.75 -13.26 8.80
CA TYR A 93 -2.90 -13.62 7.95
C TYR A 93 -3.95 -14.38 8.77
N LEU A 94 -5.14 -14.55 8.21
CA LEU A 94 -6.15 -15.42 8.78
C LEU A 94 -5.99 -16.83 8.19
N ASP A 95 -5.88 -17.83 9.04
CA ASP A 95 -5.87 -19.24 8.63
C ASP A 95 -7.27 -19.72 8.17
N GLU A 96 -7.39 -21.00 7.82
CA GLU A 96 -8.64 -21.62 7.40
C GLU A 96 -9.75 -21.55 8.46
N ASN A 97 -9.37 -21.46 9.74
CA ASN A 97 -10.28 -21.35 10.88
C ASN A 97 -10.60 -19.89 11.25
N LYS A 98 -10.18 -18.93 10.44
CA LYS A 98 -10.29 -17.49 10.69
C LYS A 98 -9.56 -17.02 11.95
N MET A 99 -8.54 -17.76 12.36
CA MET A 99 -7.65 -17.37 13.44
C MET A 99 -6.48 -16.56 12.90
N LEU A 100 -6.12 -15.48 13.58
CA LEU A 100 -4.96 -14.69 13.23
C LEU A 100 -3.69 -15.48 13.50
N VAL A 101 -2.91 -15.70 12.47
CA VAL A 101 -1.63 -16.40 12.54
C VAL A 101 -0.53 -15.43 12.17
N GLY A 102 0.50 -15.35 13.01
CA GLY A 102 1.76 -14.70 12.68
C GLY A 102 2.78 -15.79 12.35
N ASP A 103 3.49 -15.63 11.27
CA ASP A 103 4.48 -16.61 10.87
C ASP A 103 5.84 -16.27 11.51
N GLU A 104 6.16 -16.91 12.63
CA GLU A 104 7.45 -16.75 13.29
C GLU A 104 8.60 -17.38 12.47
N VAL A 105 8.29 -18.31 11.56
CA VAL A 105 9.27 -19.13 10.83
C VAL A 105 9.48 -18.65 9.39
N GLN A 106 8.48 -18.08 8.78
CA GLN A 106 8.61 -17.40 7.51
C GLN A 106 8.50 -15.89 7.76
N THR A 107 9.55 -15.27 8.24
CA THR A 107 9.76 -13.89 7.79
C THR A 107 9.61 -13.97 6.29
N ALA A 108 8.44 -13.62 5.75
CA ALA A 108 8.24 -13.61 4.32
C ALA A 108 9.50 -12.97 3.76
N ASP A 109 10.14 -13.65 2.81
CA ASP A 109 11.36 -13.10 2.25
C ASP A 109 11.01 -11.77 1.62
N LEU A 110 11.11 -10.72 2.42
CA LEU A 110 10.83 -9.36 2.01
C LEU A 110 11.96 -8.83 1.14
N SER A 111 12.99 -9.66 0.87
CA SER A 111 14.13 -9.30 0.04
C SER A 111 13.69 -8.91 -1.38
N GLU A 112 12.63 -9.51 -1.90
CA GLU A 112 12.05 -9.10 -3.17
C GLU A 112 11.50 -7.66 -3.10
N TYR A 113 10.74 -7.33 -2.06
CA TYR A 113 10.22 -5.98 -1.85
C TYR A 113 11.34 -4.96 -1.66
N ASP A 114 12.36 -5.32 -0.91
CA ASP A 114 13.50 -4.45 -0.62
C ASP A 114 14.39 -4.27 -1.85
N SER A 115 14.53 -5.29 -2.70
CA SER A 115 15.29 -5.20 -3.96
C SER A 115 14.67 -4.17 -4.92
N HIS A 116 13.33 -4.13 -4.99
CA HIS A 116 12.61 -3.14 -5.80
C HIS A 116 12.84 -1.70 -5.31
N LEU A 117 13.00 -1.49 -4.00
CA LEU A 117 13.21 -0.16 -3.44
C LEU A 117 14.55 0.47 -3.86
N ARG A 118 15.57 -0.33 -4.17
CA ARG A 118 16.88 0.18 -4.64
C ARG A 118 16.75 1.03 -5.89
N ASN A 119 15.84 0.65 -6.78
CA ASN A 119 15.61 1.32 -8.06
C ASN A 119 14.28 2.09 -8.10
N ALA A 120 13.70 2.41 -6.95
CA ALA A 120 12.34 2.95 -6.82
C ALA A 120 12.06 4.27 -7.57
N CYS A 121 13.10 4.93 -8.08
CA CYS A 121 12.97 6.17 -8.85
C CYS A 121 13.30 5.99 -10.34
N SER A 122 13.62 4.77 -10.78
CA SER A 122 13.92 4.49 -12.18
C SER A 122 12.67 4.45 -13.06
N GLU A 123 12.82 4.63 -14.36
CA GLU A 123 11.73 4.47 -15.32
C GLU A 123 11.22 3.02 -15.34
N GLU A 124 12.11 2.05 -15.24
CA GLU A 124 11.77 0.63 -15.20
C GLU A 124 10.86 0.30 -14.00
N TYR A 125 11.20 0.79 -12.81
CA TYR A 125 10.37 0.65 -11.62
C TYR A 125 8.96 1.26 -11.82
N ASN A 126 8.88 2.47 -12.38
CA ASN A 126 7.60 3.12 -12.63
C ASN A 126 6.76 2.38 -13.67
N LEU A 127 7.39 1.80 -14.68
CA LEU A 127 6.72 0.99 -15.68
C LEU A 127 6.18 -0.30 -15.09
N GLU A 128 6.97 -1.01 -14.30
CA GLU A 128 6.56 -2.24 -13.60
C GLU A 128 5.41 -1.97 -12.63
N ARG A 129 5.53 -0.92 -11.83
CA ARG A 129 4.45 -0.48 -10.93
C ARG A 129 3.16 -0.17 -11.70
N SER A 130 3.26 0.52 -12.84
CA SER A 130 2.11 0.85 -13.68
C SER A 130 1.45 -0.41 -14.26
N ARG A 131 2.23 -1.41 -14.66
CA ARG A 131 1.73 -2.71 -15.12
C ARG A 131 0.98 -3.44 -14.01
N THR A 132 1.57 -3.50 -12.80
CA THR A 132 0.95 -4.14 -11.63
C THR A 132 -0.38 -3.48 -11.28
N ILE A 133 -0.44 -2.15 -11.25
CA ILE A 133 -1.67 -1.40 -10.99
C ILE A 133 -2.71 -1.65 -12.09
N SER A 134 -2.30 -1.64 -13.35
CA SER A 134 -3.20 -1.86 -14.49
C SER A 134 -3.79 -3.27 -14.47
N SER A 135 -2.99 -4.28 -14.18
CA SER A 135 -3.44 -5.66 -14.01
C SER A 135 -4.46 -5.78 -12.87
N TYR A 136 -4.18 -5.18 -11.72
CA TYR A 136 -5.11 -5.15 -10.59
C TYR A 136 -6.44 -4.46 -10.93
N ILE A 137 -6.40 -3.32 -11.62
CA ILE A 137 -7.60 -2.61 -12.05
C ILE A 137 -8.39 -3.44 -13.05
N SER A 138 -7.73 -4.13 -13.99
CA SER A 138 -8.38 -4.99 -14.99
C SER A 138 -9.09 -6.17 -14.34
N SER A 139 -8.43 -6.89 -13.44
CA SER A 139 -9.04 -8.01 -12.71
C SER A 139 -10.28 -7.59 -11.91
N ARG A 140 -10.25 -6.40 -11.30
CA ARG A 140 -11.43 -5.87 -10.60
C ARG A 140 -12.56 -5.43 -11.53
N LYS A 141 -12.27 -5.01 -12.76
CA LYS A 141 -13.29 -4.66 -13.75
C LYS A 141 -14.01 -5.90 -14.27
N GLU A 142 -13.31 -7.00 -14.48
CA GLU A 142 -13.87 -8.26 -14.93
C GLU A 142 -14.91 -8.83 -13.95
N MET A 143 -14.72 -8.58 -12.65
CA MET A 143 -15.69 -8.98 -11.61
C MET A 143 -16.96 -8.11 -11.56
N ARG A 144 -17.03 -7.03 -12.34
CA ARG A 144 -18.14 -6.07 -12.34
C ARG A 144 -18.86 -6.09 -13.67
N ASP A 145 -20.02 -6.71 -13.71
CA ASP A 145 -20.89 -6.71 -14.90
C ASP A 145 -21.56 -5.35 -15.13
N PHE A 146 -22.19 -5.21 -16.30
CA PHE A 146 -22.89 -3.98 -16.67
C PHE A 146 -24.07 -3.65 -15.74
N LYS A 147 -24.75 -4.67 -15.20
CA LYS A 147 -25.84 -4.51 -14.22
C LYS A 147 -25.32 -3.89 -12.91
N TRP A 148 -24.11 -4.30 -12.50
CA TRP A 148 -23.46 -3.74 -11.31
C TRP A 148 -23.23 -2.23 -11.45
N TYR A 149 -22.82 -1.77 -12.64
CA TYR A 149 -22.64 -0.33 -12.89
C TYR A 149 -23.96 0.43 -12.90
N ILE A 150 -24.98 -0.07 -13.63
CA ILE A 150 -26.29 0.60 -13.73
C ILE A 150 -26.96 0.71 -12.36
N SER A 151 -26.92 -0.34 -11.53
CA SER A 151 -27.55 -0.34 -10.22
C SER A 151 -27.00 0.72 -9.26
N ARG A 152 -25.85 1.30 -9.58
CA ARG A 152 -25.13 2.30 -8.75
C ARG A 152 -25.05 3.69 -9.38
N LEU A 153 -25.48 3.84 -10.62
CA LEU A 153 -25.54 5.14 -11.28
C LEU A 153 -26.75 5.92 -10.75
N ASN A 154 -26.47 6.90 -9.90
CA ASN A 154 -27.41 7.96 -9.55
C ASN A 154 -26.69 9.32 -9.64
N LEU A 155 -27.46 10.41 -9.70
CA LEU A 155 -26.90 11.76 -9.87
C LEU A 155 -25.91 12.14 -8.75
N ASN A 156 -26.16 11.67 -7.52
CA ASN A 156 -25.27 11.93 -6.38
C ASN A 156 -23.93 11.18 -6.53
N SER A 157 -23.96 9.91 -6.96
CA SER A 157 -22.72 9.14 -7.18
C SER A 157 -21.89 9.71 -8.33
N LEU A 158 -22.50 10.22 -9.39
CA LEU A 158 -21.79 10.92 -10.46
C LEU A 158 -21.10 12.18 -9.94
N GLY A 159 -21.80 12.98 -9.16
CA GLY A 159 -21.22 14.19 -8.53
C GLY A 159 -20.03 13.88 -7.62
N ILE A 160 -20.13 12.81 -6.81
CA ILE A 160 -19.04 12.34 -5.93
C ILE A 160 -17.83 11.88 -6.76
N ILE A 161 -18.05 11.11 -7.83
CA ILE A 161 -16.96 10.62 -8.70
C ILE A 161 -16.22 11.78 -9.36
N ILE A 162 -16.95 12.76 -9.92
CA ILE A 162 -16.34 13.94 -10.57
C ILE A 162 -15.53 14.75 -9.55
N LYS A 163 -16.12 15.04 -8.38
CA LYS A 163 -15.46 15.79 -7.31
C LYS A 163 -14.20 15.06 -6.80
N SER A 164 -14.29 13.74 -6.61
CA SER A 164 -13.16 12.92 -6.16
C SER A 164 -12.01 12.93 -7.18
N LYS A 165 -12.31 12.77 -8.47
CA LYS A 165 -11.29 12.82 -9.53
C LYS A 165 -10.63 14.19 -9.63
N LEU A 166 -11.42 15.28 -9.54
CA LEU A 166 -10.90 16.62 -9.57
C LEU A 166 -9.98 16.90 -8.37
N ASN A 167 -10.42 16.53 -7.17
CA ASN A 167 -9.62 16.71 -5.95
C ASN A 167 -8.32 15.90 -6.02
N SER A 168 -8.38 14.65 -6.49
CA SER A 168 -7.19 13.82 -6.67
C SER A 168 -6.21 14.42 -7.67
N PHE A 169 -6.70 14.95 -8.79
CA PHE A 169 -5.87 15.62 -9.79
C PHE A 169 -5.17 16.86 -9.21
N LEU A 170 -5.92 17.72 -8.50
CA LEU A 170 -5.37 18.93 -7.89
C LEU A 170 -4.35 18.60 -6.79
N TYR A 171 -4.65 17.61 -5.96
CA TYR A 171 -3.74 17.14 -4.92
C TYR A 171 -2.43 16.61 -5.51
N ASN A 172 -2.51 15.72 -6.49
CA ASN A 172 -1.31 15.15 -7.13
C ASN A 172 -0.47 16.24 -7.80
N LYS A 173 -1.11 17.19 -8.50
CA LYS A 173 -0.41 18.32 -9.12
C LYS A 173 0.32 19.17 -8.07
N HIS A 174 -0.34 19.46 -6.95
CA HIS A 174 0.26 20.25 -5.87
C HIS A 174 1.41 19.49 -5.20
N PHE A 175 1.21 18.22 -4.90
CA PHE A 175 2.21 17.36 -4.27
C PHE A 175 3.46 17.19 -5.15
N SER A 176 3.27 16.83 -6.41
CA SER A 176 4.39 16.71 -7.37
C SER A 176 5.12 18.04 -7.61
N SER A 177 4.41 19.18 -7.56
CA SER A 177 5.04 20.50 -7.62
C SER A 177 5.92 20.76 -6.41
N LYS A 178 5.45 20.41 -5.21
CA LYS A 178 6.24 20.55 -3.97
C LYS A 178 7.47 19.64 -3.97
N LEU A 179 7.34 18.40 -4.44
CA LEU A 179 8.48 17.48 -4.55
C LEU A 179 9.59 18.00 -5.47
N LYS A 180 9.21 18.67 -6.56
CA LYS A 180 10.20 19.28 -7.49
C LYS A 180 10.99 20.43 -6.86
N THR A 181 10.44 21.09 -5.84
CA THR A 181 11.13 22.17 -5.11
C THR A 181 11.99 21.65 -3.96
N MET A 182 11.88 20.37 -3.61
CA MET A 182 12.75 19.72 -2.66
C MET A 182 14.00 19.26 -3.42
N GLU A 183 15.17 19.81 -3.08
CA GLU A 183 16.45 19.31 -3.58
C GLU A 183 16.66 17.92 -2.96
N ILE A 184 16.40 16.91 -3.75
CA ILE A 184 16.54 15.51 -3.36
C ILE A 184 17.75 15.00 -4.13
N ASP A 185 18.89 15.03 -3.46
CA ASP A 185 20.11 14.34 -3.88
C ASP A 185 20.02 12.83 -3.65
#